data_385b8c8a69e04363d9600540b4691ada
#
_entry.id   385b8c8a69e04363d9600540b4691ada
#
_cell.length_a   1.000
_cell.length_b   1.000
_cell.length_c   1.000
_cell.angle_alpha   90.00
_cell.angle_beta   90.00
_cell.angle_gamma   90.00
#
_symmetry.space_group_name_H-M   'P 1'
#
loop_
_entity.id
_entity.type
_entity.pdbx_description
1 polymer ?
#
loop_
_entity_poly.entity_id
_entity_poly.type
_entity_poly.pdbx_seq_one_letter_code
_entity_poly.pdbx_strand_id
1 'polypeptide(L)'
;MKVDKSMNKMEEFNYTVEQFADLQLLRYKVYGFEELSLKQKELIYYLSQAALQGRDILFDQNGKYNLLIRKMLETVYTEYQGDRTDVNFVNLETYLKRIWFSNGIHHHYASDKFVPGFTPEFLRDALNSVDALKLPLGKGKQWKNFVKKSFR
;
A
#
# COMPACT_ATOMS: atom_id res chain seq x y z
N MET A 1 -57.76 -2.45 0.02
CA MET A 1 -56.60 -3.24 -0.41
C MET A 1 -55.39 -2.29 -0.50
N LYS A 2 -54.58 -2.25 0.55
CA LYS A 2 -53.37 -1.38 0.59
C LYS A 2 -52.24 -2.18 -0.07
N VAL A 3 -51.77 -1.69 -1.21
CA VAL A 3 -50.61 -2.22 -1.86
C VAL A 3 -49.38 -1.76 -1.08
N ASP A 4 -48.72 -2.71 -0.44
CA ASP A 4 -47.47 -2.49 0.31
C ASP A 4 -46.37 -2.21 -0.71
N LYS A 5 -45.98 -0.91 -0.80
CA LYS A 5 -44.84 -0.45 -1.58
C LYS A 5 -43.54 -0.54 -0.75
N SER A 6 -43.19 -1.71 -0.30
CA SER A 6 -41.78 -1.98 0.08
C SER A 6 -40.99 -2.27 -1.18
N MET A 7 -40.71 -1.22 -1.96
CA MET A 7 -39.70 -1.31 -3.00
C MET A 7 -38.36 -1.52 -2.29
N ASN A 8 -37.91 -2.78 -2.34
CA ASN A 8 -36.59 -3.21 -1.94
C ASN A 8 -35.57 -2.33 -2.69
N LYS A 9 -35.04 -1.31 -1.99
CA LYS A 9 -33.96 -0.47 -2.51
C LYS A 9 -32.75 -1.40 -2.60
N MET A 10 -32.52 -2.00 -3.78
CA MET A 10 -31.29 -2.74 -4.03
C MET A 10 -30.13 -1.78 -3.72
N GLU A 11 -29.37 -2.09 -2.68
CA GLU A 11 -28.16 -1.33 -2.39
C GLU A 11 -27.26 -1.38 -3.63
N GLU A 12 -27.06 -0.21 -4.22
CA GLU A 12 -26.21 -0.08 -5.38
C GLU A 12 -24.76 -0.43 -4.95
N PHE A 13 -24.20 -1.47 -5.55
CA PHE A 13 -22.86 -1.93 -5.22
C PHE A 13 -21.84 -0.87 -5.63
N ASN A 14 -21.13 -0.31 -4.66
CA ASN A 14 -20.08 0.67 -4.91
C ASN A 14 -18.82 -0.04 -5.42
N TYR A 15 -18.52 0.14 -6.69
CA TYR A 15 -17.32 -0.41 -7.33
C TYR A 15 -16.04 0.35 -6.98
N THR A 16 -16.12 1.64 -6.67
CA THR A 16 -14.95 2.45 -6.31
C THR A 16 -14.64 2.32 -4.83
N VAL A 17 -13.43 1.90 -4.49
CA VAL A 17 -12.94 1.79 -3.11
C VAL A 17 -12.23 3.07 -2.68
N GLU A 18 -11.27 3.52 -3.50
CA GLU A 18 -10.45 4.67 -3.21
C GLU A 18 -9.89 5.26 -4.52
N GLN A 19 -9.63 6.55 -4.50
CA GLN A 19 -8.90 7.24 -5.56
C GLN A 19 -7.74 8.02 -4.92
N PHE A 20 -6.54 7.84 -5.44
CA PHE A 20 -5.37 8.61 -5.01
C PHE A 20 -4.46 8.87 -6.21
N ALA A 21 -3.87 10.07 -6.27
CA ALA A 21 -3.11 10.53 -7.42
C ALA A 21 -3.90 10.33 -8.74
N ASP A 22 -3.35 9.61 -9.70
CA ASP A 22 -3.95 9.24 -10.99
C ASP A 22 -4.51 7.81 -11.01
N LEU A 23 -4.63 7.16 -9.83
CA LEU A 23 -5.07 5.77 -9.69
C LEU A 23 -6.44 5.69 -9.01
N GLN A 24 -7.26 4.77 -9.50
CA GLN A 24 -8.55 4.42 -8.92
C GLN A 24 -8.58 2.94 -8.58
N LEU A 25 -8.84 2.62 -7.31
CA LEU A 25 -9.02 1.25 -6.84
C LEU A 25 -10.47 0.82 -7.02
N LEU A 26 -10.66 -0.27 -7.73
CA LEU A 26 -11.97 -0.87 -7.95
C LEU A 26 -12.07 -2.20 -7.22
N ARG A 27 -13.28 -2.52 -6.77
CA ARG A 27 -13.66 -3.84 -6.30
C ARG A 27 -14.76 -4.39 -7.20
N TYR A 28 -14.83 -5.70 -7.28
CA TYR A 28 -15.84 -6.38 -8.08
C TYR A 28 -16.69 -7.30 -7.22
N LYS A 29 -17.96 -7.38 -7.53
CA LYS A 29 -18.83 -8.40 -6.94
C LYS A 29 -18.57 -9.73 -7.64
N VAL A 30 -18.27 -10.77 -6.86
CA VAL A 30 -18.05 -12.13 -7.37
C VAL A 30 -19.39 -12.86 -7.33
N TYR A 31 -20.11 -12.85 -8.44
CA TYR A 31 -21.39 -13.57 -8.56
C TYR A 31 -21.18 -15.06 -8.40
N GLY A 32 -22.11 -15.73 -7.72
CA GLY A 32 -22.04 -17.18 -7.46
C GLY A 32 -21.17 -17.57 -6.26
N PHE A 33 -20.47 -16.61 -5.60
CA PHE A 33 -19.69 -16.95 -4.41
C PHE A 33 -20.57 -17.48 -3.28
N GLU A 34 -21.78 -16.96 -3.13
CA GLU A 34 -22.75 -17.38 -2.11
C GLU A 34 -23.20 -18.82 -2.30
N GLU A 35 -23.21 -19.34 -3.54
CA GLU A 35 -23.62 -20.69 -3.91
C GLU A 35 -22.56 -21.75 -3.58
N LEU A 36 -21.32 -21.32 -3.33
CA LEU A 36 -20.24 -22.23 -2.97
C LEU A 36 -20.48 -22.90 -1.62
N SER A 37 -20.10 -24.18 -1.53
CA SER A 37 -20.12 -24.91 -0.27
C SER A 37 -19.16 -24.28 0.75
N LEU A 38 -19.40 -24.52 2.05
CA LEU A 38 -18.51 -24.03 3.12
C LEU A 38 -17.06 -24.44 2.88
N LYS A 39 -16.80 -25.69 2.50
CA LYS A 39 -15.44 -26.19 2.22
C LYS A 39 -14.74 -25.44 1.09
N GLN A 40 -15.49 -25.07 0.04
CA GLN A 40 -14.93 -24.26 -1.04
C GLN A 40 -14.62 -22.83 -0.59
N LYS A 41 -15.49 -22.23 0.22
CA LYS A 41 -15.24 -20.91 0.79
C LYS A 41 -14.02 -20.90 1.72
N GLU A 42 -13.88 -21.93 2.57
CA GLU A 42 -12.71 -22.12 3.42
C GLU A 42 -11.42 -22.28 2.59
N LEU A 43 -11.46 -23.07 1.52
CA LEU A 43 -10.32 -23.24 0.62
C LEU A 43 -9.91 -21.91 0.01
N ILE A 44 -10.86 -21.12 -0.53
CA ILE A 44 -10.59 -19.81 -1.11
C ILE A 44 -9.98 -18.87 -0.07
N TYR A 45 -10.51 -18.89 1.17
CA TYR A 45 -9.96 -18.10 2.27
C TYR A 45 -8.49 -18.44 2.54
N TYR A 46 -8.16 -19.72 2.72
CA TYR A 46 -6.77 -20.13 3.00
C TYR A 46 -5.84 -19.88 1.83
N LEU A 47 -6.28 -20.09 0.59
CA LEU A 47 -5.49 -19.74 -0.60
C LEU A 47 -5.23 -18.22 -0.68
N SER A 48 -6.21 -17.40 -0.34
CA SER A 48 -6.04 -15.94 -0.27
C SER A 48 -5.02 -15.54 0.81
N GLN A 49 -5.08 -16.17 1.99
CA GLN A 49 -4.09 -15.91 3.05
C GLN A 49 -2.68 -16.36 2.63
N ALA A 50 -2.55 -17.50 1.98
CA ALA A 50 -1.28 -17.96 1.45
C ALA A 50 -0.70 -17.01 0.39
N ALA A 51 -1.54 -16.49 -0.52
CA ALA A 51 -1.12 -15.53 -1.54
C ALA A 51 -0.57 -14.22 -0.93
N LEU A 52 -1.12 -13.78 0.22
CA LEU A 52 -0.62 -12.58 0.92
C LEU A 52 0.83 -12.74 1.41
N GLN A 53 1.27 -13.95 1.72
CA GLN A 53 2.67 -14.21 2.14
C GLN A 53 3.67 -14.00 1.00
N GLY A 54 3.24 -14.10 -0.26
CA GLY A 54 4.07 -13.87 -1.43
C GLY A 54 4.37 -12.41 -1.77
N ARG A 55 3.76 -11.44 -1.09
CA ARG A 55 3.91 -10.00 -1.41
C ARG A 55 5.36 -9.52 -1.40
N ASP A 56 6.15 -9.91 -0.41
CA ASP A 56 7.55 -9.48 -0.29
C ASP A 56 8.38 -9.92 -1.49
N ILE A 57 8.09 -11.09 -2.05
CA ILE A 57 8.76 -11.64 -3.23
C ILE A 57 8.59 -10.73 -4.45
N LEU A 58 7.38 -10.22 -4.69
CA LEU A 58 7.10 -9.31 -5.81
C LEU A 58 7.94 -8.03 -5.73
N PHE A 59 8.04 -7.44 -4.54
CA PHE A 59 8.88 -6.25 -4.34
C PHE A 59 10.37 -6.54 -4.57
N ASP A 60 10.86 -7.69 -4.11
CA ASP A 60 12.26 -8.08 -4.24
C ASP A 60 12.61 -8.39 -5.70
N GLN A 61 11.72 -9.02 -6.45
CA GLN A 61 11.90 -9.31 -7.88
C GLN A 61 11.86 -8.05 -8.75
N ASN A 62 11.01 -7.07 -8.41
CA ASN A 62 10.86 -5.83 -9.18
C ASN A 62 12.02 -4.83 -9.00
N GLY A 63 12.93 -5.08 -8.07
CA GLY A 63 14.13 -4.27 -7.90
C GLY A 63 14.79 -4.43 -6.55
N LYS A 64 16.12 -4.45 -6.60
CA LYS A 64 17.02 -4.73 -5.46
C LYS A 64 16.68 -4.03 -4.14
N TYR A 65 16.09 -2.84 -4.20
CA TYR A 65 15.83 -2.01 -3.02
C TYR A 65 14.35 -1.79 -2.75
N ASN A 66 13.45 -2.26 -3.61
CA ASN A 66 12.02 -1.99 -3.50
C ASN A 66 11.42 -2.46 -2.17
N LEU A 67 11.75 -3.69 -1.76
CA LEU A 67 11.27 -4.23 -0.49
C LEU A 67 11.77 -3.41 0.71
N LEU A 68 13.03 -2.99 0.68
CA LEU A 68 13.62 -2.18 1.74
C LEU A 68 12.98 -0.79 1.80
N ILE A 69 12.80 -0.14 0.64
CA ILE A 69 12.16 1.18 0.52
C ILE A 69 10.73 1.09 1.07
N ARG A 70 9.96 0.09 0.65
CA ARG A 70 8.60 -0.11 1.14
C ARG A 70 8.57 -0.22 2.67
N LYS A 71 9.35 -1.13 3.24
CA LYS A 71 9.39 -1.35 4.70
C LYS A 71 9.83 -0.12 5.48
N MET A 72 10.78 0.67 4.96
CA MET A 72 11.18 1.94 5.57
C MET A 72 10.05 2.96 5.57
N LEU A 73 9.38 3.14 4.44
CA LEU A 73 8.26 4.08 4.33
C LEU A 73 7.05 3.64 5.15
N GLU A 74 6.75 2.34 5.20
CA GLU A 74 5.72 1.76 6.08
C GLU A 74 6.02 2.05 7.55
N THR A 75 7.30 1.91 7.98
CA THR A 75 7.71 2.23 9.35
C THR A 75 7.53 3.72 9.64
N VAL A 76 7.93 4.61 8.71
CA VAL A 76 7.67 6.05 8.88
C VAL A 76 6.16 6.31 8.95
N TYR A 77 5.39 5.75 8.04
CA TYR A 77 3.93 5.95 7.99
C TYR A 77 3.23 5.54 9.28
N THR A 78 3.64 4.42 9.90
CA THR A 78 3.03 3.90 11.13
C THR A 78 3.50 4.60 12.40
N GLU A 79 4.80 4.95 12.47
CA GLU A 79 5.44 5.41 13.70
C GLU A 79 5.60 6.92 13.80
N TYR A 80 5.37 7.67 12.71
CA TYR A 80 5.55 9.13 12.71
C TYR A 80 4.60 9.82 13.69
N GLN A 81 5.18 10.62 14.60
CA GLN A 81 4.46 11.32 15.67
C GLN A 81 4.26 12.83 15.39
N GLY A 82 4.72 13.31 14.23
CA GLY A 82 4.53 14.70 13.81
C GLY A 82 3.15 14.96 13.22
N ASP A 83 3.00 16.12 12.61
CA ASP A 83 1.76 16.53 11.98
C ASP A 83 1.50 15.71 10.70
N ARG A 84 0.49 14.87 10.73
CA ARG A 84 0.07 14.02 9.58
C ARG A 84 -0.72 14.81 8.53
N THR A 85 -1.09 16.05 8.81
CA THR A 85 -1.73 16.95 7.85
C THR A 85 -0.72 17.79 7.07
N ASP A 86 0.57 17.74 7.46
CA ASP A 86 1.65 18.39 6.73
C ASP A 86 1.72 17.86 5.28
N VAL A 87 1.94 18.77 4.35
CA VAL A 87 1.96 18.47 2.91
C VAL A 87 2.98 17.38 2.55
N ASN A 88 4.13 17.33 3.22
CA ASN A 88 5.14 16.30 2.98
C ASN A 88 4.67 14.94 3.47
N PHE A 89 3.95 14.88 4.62
CA PHE A 89 3.41 13.60 5.10
C PHE A 89 2.31 13.08 4.18
N VAL A 90 1.39 13.94 3.72
CA VAL A 90 0.34 13.58 2.75
C VAL A 90 0.96 13.08 1.44
N ASN A 91 2.02 13.72 0.97
CA ASN A 91 2.76 13.29 -0.22
C ASN A 91 3.52 11.97 0.02
N LEU A 92 4.04 11.73 1.24
CA LEU A 92 4.64 10.44 1.60
C LEU A 92 3.61 9.31 1.57
N GLU A 93 2.41 9.54 2.11
CA GLU A 93 1.32 8.58 2.05
C GLU A 93 0.93 8.26 0.60
N THR A 94 0.76 9.29 -0.24
CA THR A 94 0.45 9.12 -1.66
C THR A 94 1.54 8.33 -2.39
N TYR A 95 2.80 8.64 -2.13
CA TYR A 95 3.94 7.92 -2.70
C TYR A 95 3.99 6.46 -2.24
N LEU A 96 3.74 6.19 -0.96
CA LEU A 96 3.67 4.84 -0.41
C LEU A 96 2.53 4.03 -1.04
N LYS A 97 1.36 4.63 -1.23
CA LYS A 97 0.23 4.00 -1.94
C LYS A 97 0.59 3.64 -3.38
N ARG A 98 1.32 4.49 -4.10
CA ARG A 98 1.84 4.17 -5.45
C ARG A 98 2.81 3.00 -5.42
N ILE A 99 3.72 2.94 -4.44
CA ILE A 99 4.66 1.84 -4.26
C ILE A 99 3.90 0.52 -3.98
N TRP A 100 2.89 0.53 -3.13
CA TRP A 100 2.06 -0.65 -2.88
C TRP A 100 1.35 -1.13 -4.14
N PHE A 101 0.78 -0.21 -4.90
CA PHE A 101 0.07 -0.53 -6.13
C PHE A 101 0.98 -1.15 -7.19
N SER A 102 2.17 -0.59 -7.38
CA SER A 102 3.11 -0.98 -8.43
C SER A 102 4.12 -2.06 -8.02
N ASN A 103 4.08 -2.52 -6.77
CA ASN A 103 5.08 -3.43 -6.17
C ASN A 103 6.52 -2.89 -6.31
N GLY A 104 6.72 -1.57 -6.24
CA GLY A 104 8.03 -0.93 -6.35
C GLY A 104 7.96 0.56 -6.68
N ILE A 105 9.15 1.14 -6.85
CA ILE A 105 9.32 2.58 -7.12
C ILE A 105 9.13 2.96 -8.59
N HIS A 106 8.87 2.01 -9.46
CA HIS A 106 8.65 2.25 -10.88
C HIS A 106 7.17 2.12 -11.23
N HIS A 107 6.77 2.83 -12.27
CA HIS A 107 5.42 2.71 -12.82
C HIS A 107 5.15 1.26 -13.25
N HIS A 108 3.95 0.74 -12.96
CA HIS A 108 3.60 -0.67 -13.17
C HIS A 108 3.60 -1.13 -14.65
N TYR A 109 3.58 -0.20 -15.61
CA TYR A 109 3.67 -0.47 -17.05
C TYR A 109 4.90 0.16 -17.72
N ALA A 110 5.79 0.81 -16.96
CA ALA A 110 6.94 1.50 -17.51
C ALA A 110 8.15 1.43 -16.56
N SER A 111 9.33 1.77 -17.07
CA SER A 111 10.54 1.88 -16.27
C SER A 111 10.72 3.22 -15.56
N ASP A 112 9.77 4.12 -15.70
CA ASP A 112 9.82 5.45 -15.08
C ASP A 112 9.67 5.35 -13.57
N LYS A 113 10.55 6.02 -12.84
CA LYS A 113 10.47 6.09 -11.39
C LYS A 113 9.41 7.09 -10.94
N PHE A 114 8.66 6.74 -9.92
CA PHE A 114 7.83 7.71 -9.21
C PHE A 114 8.72 8.74 -8.51
N VAL A 115 8.41 10.01 -8.74
CA VAL A 115 9.06 11.11 -8.04
C VAL A 115 8.34 11.33 -6.71
N PRO A 116 9.04 11.29 -5.56
CA PRO A 116 8.44 11.64 -4.28
C PRO A 116 7.99 13.10 -4.27
N GLY A 117 6.79 13.37 -3.79
CA GLY A 117 6.28 14.73 -3.62
C GLY A 117 6.71 15.40 -2.30
N PHE A 118 7.49 14.70 -1.48
CA PHE A 118 8.02 15.20 -0.19
C PHE A 118 9.52 15.53 -0.33
N THR A 119 10.00 16.39 0.57
CA THR A 119 11.40 16.80 0.54
C THR A 119 12.34 15.76 1.15
N PRO A 120 13.61 15.67 0.69
CA PRO A 120 14.60 14.79 1.30
C PRO A 120 14.86 15.13 2.80
N GLU A 121 14.73 16.41 3.18
CA GLU A 121 14.86 16.89 4.55
C GLU A 121 13.75 16.30 5.43
N PHE A 122 12.50 16.41 4.99
CA PHE A 122 11.36 15.80 5.68
C PHE A 122 11.56 14.30 5.91
N LEU A 123 11.94 13.55 4.87
CA LEU A 123 12.16 12.11 5.01
C LEU A 123 13.28 11.80 6.02
N ARG A 124 14.35 12.61 6.00
CA ARG A 124 15.47 12.46 6.95
C ARG A 124 15.01 12.66 8.39
N ASP A 125 14.25 13.70 8.64
CA ASP A 125 13.76 14.04 9.97
C ASP A 125 12.73 13.03 10.46
N ALA A 126 11.84 12.60 9.60
CA ALA A 126 10.89 11.53 9.88
C ALA A 126 11.58 10.21 10.24
N LEU A 127 12.62 9.81 9.49
CA LEU A 127 13.42 8.62 9.80
C LEU A 127 14.24 8.75 11.10
N ASN A 128 14.68 9.96 11.46
CA ASN A 128 15.35 10.19 12.74
C ASN A 128 14.38 10.14 13.94
N SER A 129 13.10 10.45 13.72
CA SER A 129 12.08 10.44 14.77
C SER A 129 11.54 9.05 15.10
N VAL A 130 11.80 8.07 14.22
CA VAL A 130 11.34 6.69 14.40
C VAL A 130 12.39 5.86 15.13
N ASP A 131 11.92 4.90 15.95
CA ASP A 131 12.82 3.94 16.62
C ASP A 131 13.66 3.16 15.57
N ALA A 132 14.98 3.30 15.69
CA ALA A 132 15.93 2.65 14.78
C ALA A 132 15.81 1.10 14.77
N LEU A 133 15.31 0.50 15.84
CA LEU A 133 15.08 -0.95 15.94
C LEU A 133 13.90 -1.41 15.06
N LYS A 134 12.99 -0.51 14.74
CA LYS A 134 11.82 -0.79 13.88
C LYS A 134 12.15 -0.65 12.39
N LEU A 135 13.26 0.01 12.07
CA LEU A 135 13.68 0.15 10.67
C LEU A 135 14.23 -1.17 10.14
N PRO A 136 13.94 -1.55 8.88
CA PRO A 136 14.31 -2.83 8.29
C PRO A 136 15.80 -2.91 7.90
N LEU A 137 16.65 -2.17 8.57
CA LEU A 137 18.09 -2.11 8.35
C LEU A 137 18.75 -3.01 9.39
N GLY A 138 19.38 -4.10 8.95
CA GLY A 138 20.14 -4.97 9.85
C GLY A 138 21.17 -4.18 10.68
N LYS A 139 21.54 -4.73 11.86
CA LYS A 139 22.49 -4.11 12.81
C LYS A 139 23.70 -3.51 12.10
N GLY A 140 23.96 -2.22 12.30
CA GLY A 140 25.12 -1.49 11.76
C GLY A 140 24.96 -0.85 10.38
N LYS A 141 23.85 -1.02 9.67
CA LYS A 141 23.62 -0.32 8.40
C LYS A 141 22.92 1.02 8.64
N GLN A 142 23.63 2.11 8.35
CA GLN A 142 23.05 3.44 8.46
C GLN A 142 22.13 3.73 7.27
N TRP A 143 20.84 3.98 7.52
CA TRP A 143 19.84 4.40 6.53
C TRP A 143 20.28 5.64 5.73
N LYS A 144 21.14 6.51 6.29
CA LYS A 144 21.68 7.73 5.66
C LYS A 144 22.37 7.45 4.32
N ASN A 145 23.11 6.35 4.23
CA ASN A 145 23.80 5.94 3.00
C ASN A 145 22.84 5.32 1.98
N PHE A 146 21.77 4.71 2.47
CA PHE A 146 20.76 4.09 1.63
C PHE A 146 19.86 5.14 0.95
N VAL A 147 19.35 6.12 1.70
CA VAL A 147 18.50 7.20 1.18
C VAL A 147 19.22 7.99 0.07
N LYS A 148 20.51 8.29 0.24
CA LYS A 148 21.31 8.95 -0.80
C LYS A 148 21.38 8.17 -2.13
N LYS A 149 21.28 6.86 -2.09
CA LYS A 149 21.36 6.01 -3.31
C LYS A 149 20.01 5.75 -3.95
N SER A 150 18.94 5.73 -3.17
CA SER A 150 17.62 5.27 -3.63
C SER A 150 16.71 6.40 -4.11
N PHE A 151 16.95 7.64 -3.65
CA PHE A 151 16.15 8.82 -3.97
C PHE A 151 16.91 9.88 -4.80
N ARG A 152 17.91 9.43 -5.55
CA ARG A 152 18.58 10.22 -6.60
C ARG A 152 18.00 9.93 -7.97
#